data_c07e8d9a515bf90f765a1d5327faf302
#
_entry.id   c07e8d9a515bf90f765a1d5327faf302
#
_cell.length_a   1.000
_cell.length_b   1.000
_cell.length_c   1.000
_cell.angle_alpha   90.00
_cell.angle_beta   90.00
_cell.angle_gamma   90.00
#
_symmetry.space_group_name_H-M   'P 1'
#
loop_
_entity.id
_entity.type
_entity.pdbx_description
1 polymer ?
#
loop_
_entity_poly.entity_id
_entity_poly.type
_entity_poly.pdbx_seq_one_letter_code
_entity_poly.pdbx_strand_id
1 'polypeptide(L)'
;MGSAVMHLCIGKKVAQKLNNSDRKEFLIGNLAPDLSKITNQSKYISHFLKKVEINGVEREVPDLPRFISEYKERLKEPFVQGYLCHLISDDVWFRYYIPNHVVAITEDKNQILLRDIDDYMPYIDFRNMMYRDYA
;
A
#
# COMPACT_ATOMS: atom_id res chain seq x y z
N MET A 1 4.21 -2.05 -1.91
CA MET A 1 4.09 -0.59 -1.78
C MET A 1 4.00 0.02 -3.16
N GLY A 2 2.97 0.81 -3.39
CA GLY A 2 2.90 1.67 -4.55
C GLY A 2 4.04 2.70 -4.53
N SER A 3 4.39 3.27 -5.67
CA SER A 3 5.28 4.42 -5.69
C SER A 3 4.55 5.65 -5.12
N ALA A 4 5.28 6.63 -4.58
CA ALA A 4 4.69 7.90 -4.13
C ALA A 4 3.83 8.56 -5.23
N VAL A 5 4.22 8.42 -6.50
CA VAL A 5 3.44 8.90 -7.64
C VAL A 5 2.09 8.19 -7.75
N MET A 6 2.05 6.87 -7.53
CA MET A 6 0.81 6.10 -7.58
C MET A 6 -0.14 6.51 -6.45
N HIS A 7 0.38 6.65 -5.21
CA HIS A 7 -0.40 7.17 -4.09
C HIS A 7 -0.94 8.58 -4.37
N LEU A 8 -0.12 9.46 -4.95
CA LEU A 8 -0.54 10.80 -5.33
C LEU A 8 -1.68 10.78 -6.37
N CYS A 9 -1.60 9.92 -7.38
CA CYS A 9 -2.64 9.76 -8.39
C CYS A 9 -3.95 9.24 -7.80
N ILE A 10 -3.87 8.22 -6.93
CA ILE A 10 -5.04 7.67 -6.23
C ILE A 10 -5.63 8.74 -5.31
N GLY A 11 -4.80 9.37 -4.47
CA GLY A 11 -5.21 10.41 -3.54
C GLY A 11 -5.90 11.57 -4.23
N LYS A 12 -5.40 12.02 -5.39
CA LYS A 12 -6.03 13.08 -6.18
C LYS A 12 -7.45 12.69 -6.62
N LYS A 13 -7.64 11.47 -7.12
CA LYS A 13 -8.95 10.98 -7.54
C LYS A 13 -9.92 10.82 -6.37
N VAL A 14 -9.44 10.30 -5.23
CA VAL A 14 -10.26 10.15 -4.03
C VAL A 14 -10.66 11.51 -3.45
N ALA A 15 -9.72 12.45 -3.32
CA ALA A 15 -10.00 13.81 -2.85
C ALA A 15 -11.05 14.54 -3.71
N GLN A 16 -11.02 14.32 -5.03
CA GLN A 16 -12.03 14.87 -5.94
C GLN A 16 -13.42 14.28 -5.67
N LYS A 17 -13.52 12.95 -5.48
CA LYS A 17 -14.79 12.27 -5.20
C LYS A 17 -15.38 12.62 -3.84
N LEU A 18 -14.54 12.83 -2.85
CA LEU A 18 -14.97 13.20 -1.49
C LEU A 18 -15.35 14.67 -1.36
N ASN A 19 -15.22 15.49 -2.43
CA ASN A 19 -15.37 16.95 -2.36
C ASN A 19 -14.59 17.57 -1.20
N ASN A 20 -13.39 17.04 -0.95
CA ASN A 20 -12.58 17.47 0.18
C ASN A 20 -12.23 18.96 0.04
N SER A 21 -12.60 19.76 1.04
CA SER A 21 -12.40 21.21 1.06
C SER A 21 -10.92 21.60 1.08
N ASP A 22 -10.07 20.78 1.69
CA ASP A 22 -8.62 20.96 1.72
C ASP A 22 -7.90 19.79 1.04
N ARG A 23 -7.89 19.85 -0.30
CA ARG A 23 -7.20 18.85 -1.13
C ARG A 23 -5.71 18.80 -0.90
N LYS A 24 -5.09 19.93 -0.58
CA LYS A 24 -3.64 20.01 -0.34
C LYS A 24 -3.27 19.23 0.91
N GLU A 25 -3.97 19.49 2.00
CA GLU A 25 -3.73 18.79 3.27
C GLU A 25 -4.00 17.27 3.16
N PHE A 26 -5.07 16.90 2.45
CA PHE A 26 -5.35 15.50 2.12
C PHE A 26 -4.19 14.84 1.35
N LEU A 27 -3.65 15.49 0.32
CA LEU A 27 -2.55 14.93 -0.47
C LEU A 27 -1.24 14.86 0.33
N ILE A 28 -0.98 15.81 1.21
CA ILE A 28 0.15 15.74 2.15
C ILE A 28 -0.01 14.52 3.06
N GLY A 29 -1.18 14.32 3.64
CA GLY A 29 -1.47 13.14 4.46
C GLY A 29 -1.31 11.84 3.67
N ASN A 30 -1.75 11.82 2.42
CA ASN A 30 -1.63 10.66 1.55
C ASN A 30 -0.16 10.29 1.21
N LEU A 31 0.76 11.23 1.25
CA LEU A 31 2.19 10.97 1.03
C LEU A 31 2.97 10.75 2.33
N ALA A 32 2.41 11.13 3.47
CA ALA A 32 3.11 11.13 4.76
C ALA A 32 3.70 9.77 5.18
N PRO A 33 3.04 8.60 4.99
CA PRO A 33 3.65 7.32 5.35
C PRO A 33 4.98 7.05 4.65
N ASP A 34 5.12 7.46 3.39
CA ASP A 34 6.33 7.25 2.58
C ASP A 34 7.51 8.17 2.98
N LEU A 35 7.26 9.24 3.74
CA LEU A 35 8.31 10.10 4.29
C LEU A 35 9.21 9.37 5.29
N SER A 36 8.79 8.21 5.79
CA SER A 36 9.61 7.35 6.65
C SER A 36 10.99 7.05 6.07
N LYS A 37 11.10 7.02 4.73
CA LYS A 37 12.38 6.83 4.02
C LYS A 37 13.37 7.99 4.23
N ILE A 38 12.87 9.19 4.46
CA ILE A 38 13.67 10.42 4.66
C ILE A 38 13.91 10.65 6.15
N THR A 39 12.93 10.32 6.99
CA THR A 39 12.98 10.57 8.44
C THR A 39 13.60 9.42 9.24
N ASN A 40 14.08 8.36 8.60
CA ASN A 40 14.56 7.12 9.24
C ASN A 40 13.55 6.47 10.19
N GLN A 41 12.27 6.79 10.07
CA GLN A 41 11.22 6.15 10.85
C GLN A 41 10.96 4.74 10.34
N SER A 42 10.71 3.81 11.26
CA SER A 42 10.33 2.44 10.87
C SER A 42 9.03 2.43 10.08
N LYS A 43 8.99 1.66 8.99
CA LYS A 43 7.77 1.42 8.22
C LYS A 43 6.66 0.78 9.04
N TYR A 44 6.99 -0.06 10.01
CA TYR A 44 6.03 -0.63 10.95
C TYR A 44 5.21 0.45 11.67
N ILE A 45 5.84 1.58 11.97
CA ILE A 45 5.19 2.72 12.59
C ILE A 45 4.41 3.51 11.55
N SER A 46 5.09 3.98 10.49
CA SER A 46 4.48 4.89 9.51
C SER A 46 3.38 4.25 8.67
N HIS A 47 3.47 2.96 8.37
CA HIS A 47 2.45 2.23 7.60
C HIS A 47 1.53 1.39 8.49
N PHE A 48 1.63 1.49 9.81
CA PHE A 48 0.81 0.71 10.76
C PHE A 48 0.83 -0.79 10.46
N LEU A 49 2.00 -1.32 10.10
CA LEU A 49 2.09 -2.70 9.66
C LEU A 49 1.81 -3.70 10.78
N LYS A 50 1.13 -4.77 10.43
CA LYS A 50 1.00 -5.99 11.22
C LYS A 50 1.27 -7.21 10.35
N LYS A 51 1.67 -8.30 10.99
CA LYS A 51 1.84 -9.59 10.34
C LYS A 51 0.50 -10.33 10.32
N VAL A 52 0.17 -10.88 9.16
CA VAL A 52 -1.02 -11.74 8.95
C VAL A 52 -0.62 -12.94 8.11
N GLU A 53 -1.29 -14.05 8.31
CA GLU A 53 -1.16 -15.20 7.42
C GLU A 53 -2.22 -15.12 6.33
N ILE A 54 -1.78 -15.19 5.07
CA ILE A 54 -2.67 -15.22 3.92
C ILE A 54 -2.24 -16.41 3.06
N ASN A 55 -3.13 -17.39 2.90
CA ASN A 55 -2.87 -18.62 2.17
C ASN A 55 -1.59 -19.37 2.63
N GLY A 56 -1.38 -19.46 3.95
CA GLY A 56 -0.23 -20.14 4.54
C GLY A 56 1.08 -19.34 4.50
N VAL A 57 1.07 -18.10 4.00
CA VAL A 57 2.25 -17.23 3.91
C VAL A 57 2.10 -16.03 4.81
N GLU A 58 3.12 -15.76 5.65
CA GLU A 58 3.16 -14.55 6.48
C GLU A 58 3.33 -13.30 5.61
N ARG A 59 2.45 -12.33 5.82
CA ARG A 59 2.42 -11.05 5.11
C ARG A 59 2.41 -9.88 6.07
N GLU A 60 3.01 -8.79 5.66
CA GLU A 60 2.92 -7.50 6.35
C GLU A 60 1.91 -6.62 5.62
N VAL A 61 0.85 -6.25 6.33
CA VAL A 61 -0.25 -5.42 5.80
C VAL A 61 -0.58 -4.31 6.78
N PRO A 62 -1.17 -3.19 6.32
CA PRO A 62 -1.66 -2.15 7.20
C PRO A 62 -2.73 -2.64 8.17
N ASP A 63 -2.60 -2.31 9.45
CA ASP A 63 -3.63 -2.54 10.46
C ASP A 63 -4.64 -1.38 10.46
N LEU A 64 -5.55 -1.40 9.50
CA LEU A 64 -6.57 -0.36 9.33
C LEU A 64 -7.45 -0.18 10.59
N PRO A 65 -7.92 -1.25 11.27
CA PRO A 65 -8.67 -1.10 12.51
C PRO A 65 -7.89 -0.38 13.61
N ARG A 66 -6.59 -0.65 13.75
CA ARG A 66 -5.71 0.04 14.71
C ARG A 66 -5.60 1.52 14.37
N PHE A 67 -5.33 1.86 13.11
CA PHE A 67 -5.27 3.26 12.67
C PHE A 67 -6.57 4.00 12.95
N ILE A 68 -7.71 3.42 12.56
CA ILE A 68 -9.03 4.03 12.76
C ILE A 68 -9.31 4.23 14.25
N SER A 69 -8.98 3.28 15.10
CA SER A 69 -9.17 3.38 16.55
C SER A 69 -8.29 4.49 17.15
N GLU A 70 -7.02 4.56 16.75
CA GLU A 70 -6.05 5.52 17.27
C GLU A 70 -6.39 6.96 16.88
N TYR A 71 -6.90 7.16 15.65
CA TYR A 71 -7.24 8.48 15.11
C TYR A 71 -8.75 8.76 15.06
N LYS A 72 -9.55 8.03 15.83
CA LYS A 72 -11.02 8.09 15.81
C LYS A 72 -11.58 9.51 15.84
N GLU A 73 -11.09 10.35 16.73
CA GLU A 73 -11.57 11.73 16.91
C GLU A 73 -11.13 12.68 15.78
N ARG A 74 -10.12 12.26 15.00
CA ARG A 74 -9.48 13.05 13.95
C ARG A 74 -9.78 12.55 12.53
N LEU A 75 -10.64 11.55 12.37
CA LEU A 75 -10.96 10.96 11.06
C LEU A 75 -11.62 11.94 10.06
N LYS A 76 -12.11 13.09 10.55
CA LYS A 76 -12.66 14.15 9.71
C LYS A 76 -11.60 15.12 9.18
N GLU A 77 -10.39 15.08 9.73
CA GLU A 77 -9.29 15.94 9.29
C GLU A 77 -8.78 15.49 7.90
N PRO A 78 -8.64 16.40 6.93
CA PRO A 78 -8.18 16.05 5.59
C PRO A 78 -6.84 15.30 5.57
N PHE A 79 -5.90 15.68 6.42
CA PHE A 79 -4.61 14.98 6.55
C PHE A 79 -4.79 13.51 6.98
N VAL A 80 -5.62 13.26 7.99
CA VAL A 80 -5.87 11.90 8.51
C VAL A 80 -6.59 11.05 7.47
N GLN A 81 -7.54 11.64 6.74
CA GLN A 81 -8.22 10.98 5.62
C GLN A 81 -7.24 10.62 4.49
N GLY A 82 -6.32 11.51 4.17
CA GLY A 82 -5.27 11.25 3.20
C GLY A 82 -4.35 10.11 3.65
N TYR A 83 -3.94 10.11 4.91
CA TYR A 83 -3.13 9.04 5.48
C TYR A 83 -3.85 7.69 5.42
N LEU A 84 -5.11 7.64 5.81
CA LEU A 84 -5.95 6.44 5.71
C LEU A 84 -6.09 5.98 4.25
N CYS A 85 -6.25 6.89 3.31
CA CYS A 85 -6.31 6.58 1.88
C CYS A 85 -5.03 5.88 1.40
N HIS A 86 -3.86 6.30 1.86
CA HIS A 86 -2.59 5.61 1.58
C HIS A 86 -2.60 4.17 2.10
N LEU A 87 -2.93 3.99 3.38
CA LEU A 87 -2.95 2.67 4.01
C LEU A 87 -3.95 1.72 3.33
N ILE A 88 -5.13 2.21 2.97
CA ILE A 88 -6.12 1.42 2.22
C ILE A 88 -5.57 1.04 0.84
N SER A 89 -4.89 1.96 0.16
CA SER A 89 -4.29 1.69 -1.16
C SER A 89 -3.25 0.56 -1.08
N ASP A 90 -2.41 0.58 -0.06
CA ASP A 90 -1.43 -0.47 0.18
C ASP A 90 -2.10 -1.81 0.50
N ASP A 91 -3.11 -1.82 1.36
CA ASP A 91 -3.83 -3.05 1.70
C ASP A 91 -4.50 -3.68 0.47
N VAL A 92 -5.18 -2.88 -0.35
CA VAL A 92 -5.80 -3.34 -1.60
C VAL A 92 -4.75 -3.85 -2.58
N TRP A 93 -3.63 -3.16 -2.71
CA TRP A 93 -2.56 -3.53 -3.61
C TRP A 93 -2.00 -4.92 -3.28
N PHE A 94 -1.65 -5.16 -2.00
CA PHE A 94 -1.00 -6.39 -1.59
C PHE A 94 -1.96 -7.56 -1.39
N ARG A 95 -3.18 -7.32 -0.89
CA ARG A 95 -4.14 -8.41 -0.66
C ARG A 95 -4.87 -8.85 -1.90
N TYR A 96 -5.20 -7.91 -2.80
CA TYR A 96 -6.15 -8.18 -3.87
C TYR A 96 -5.56 -7.97 -5.25
N TYR A 97 -4.86 -6.86 -5.47
CA TYR A 97 -4.39 -6.55 -6.82
C TYR A 97 -3.26 -7.47 -7.27
N ILE A 98 -2.17 -7.51 -6.53
CA ILE A 98 -0.98 -8.31 -6.90
C ILE A 98 -1.33 -9.78 -7.09
N PRO A 99 -1.98 -10.48 -6.15
CA PRO A 99 -2.25 -11.90 -6.32
C PRO A 99 -3.10 -12.23 -7.56
N ASN A 100 -3.99 -11.34 -7.94
CA ASN A 100 -4.97 -11.60 -9.00
C ASN A 100 -4.61 -11.04 -10.38
N HIS A 101 -3.62 -10.16 -10.48
CA HIS A 101 -3.30 -9.48 -11.73
C HIS A 101 -1.83 -9.59 -12.14
N VAL A 102 -0.96 -9.99 -11.22
CA VAL A 102 0.45 -10.15 -11.52
C VAL A 102 0.75 -11.62 -11.81
N VAL A 103 1.46 -11.85 -12.89
CA VAL A 103 1.91 -13.20 -13.31
C VAL A 103 3.41 -13.33 -13.12
N ALA A 104 3.85 -14.49 -12.68
CA ALA A 104 5.23 -14.92 -12.79
C ALA A 104 5.43 -15.61 -14.14
N ILE A 105 6.55 -15.34 -14.79
CA ILE A 105 6.95 -16.05 -16.01
C ILE A 105 7.96 -17.11 -15.60
N THR A 106 7.59 -18.37 -15.80
CA THR A 106 8.47 -19.51 -15.52
C THR A 106 9.58 -19.66 -16.57
N GLU A 107 10.58 -20.50 -16.30
CA GLU A 107 11.65 -20.80 -17.25
C GLU A 107 11.10 -21.34 -18.59
N ASP A 108 10.00 -22.11 -18.55
CA ASP A 108 9.28 -22.62 -19.71
C ASP A 108 8.41 -21.57 -20.42
N LYS A 109 8.52 -20.28 -20.03
CA LYS A 109 7.72 -19.16 -20.53
C LYS A 109 6.21 -19.25 -20.28
N ASN A 110 5.78 -20.09 -19.36
CA ASN A 110 4.38 -20.13 -18.92
C ASN A 110 4.10 -18.95 -17.98
N GLN A 111 2.87 -18.45 -18.04
CA GLN A 111 2.38 -17.38 -17.14
C GLN A 111 1.54 -18.01 -16.03
N ILE A 112 1.92 -17.78 -14.80
CA ILE A 112 1.19 -18.26 -13.62
C ILE A 112 0.82 -17.06 -12.75
N LEU A 113 -0.46 -16.94 -12.39
CA LEU A 113 -0.89 -15.90 -11.45
C LEU A 113 -0.22 -16.13 -10.09
N LEU A 114 0.19 -15.04 -9.43
CA LEU A 114 0.89 -15.15 -8.15
C LEU A 114 0.04 -15.85 -7.07
N ARG A 115 -1.28 -15.75 -7.13
CA ARG A 115 -2.18 -16.46 -6.21
C ARG A 115 -2.11 -17.98 -6.33
N ASP A 116 -1.66 -18.50 -7.48
CA ASP A 116 -1.62 -19.92 -7.79
C ASP A 116 -0.22 -20.52 -7.54
N ILE A 117 0.70 -19.75 -6.97
CA ILE A 117 2.05 -20.16 -6.62
C ILE A 117 2.13 -20.33 -5.10
N ASP A 118 2.32 -21.59 -4.63
CA ASP A 118 2.37 -21.91 -3.20
C ASP A 118 3.54 -21.26 -2.47
N ASP A 119 4.68 -21.10 -3.14
CA ASP A 119 5.89 -20.49 -2.61
C ASP A 119 6.44 -19.50 -3.65
N TYR A 120 5.80 -18.36 -3.72
CA TYR A 120 6.31 -17.34 -4.63
C TYR A 120 7.47 -16.57 -4.03
N MET A 121 8.38 -16.24 -4.92
CA MET A 121 9.65 -15.54 -4.71
C MET A 121 9.69 -14.72 -3.43
N PRO A 122 10.82 -14.72 -2.70
CA PRO A 122 10.99 -13.81 -1.58
C PRO A 122 10.48 -12.42 -1.96
N TYR A 123 9.62 -11.89 -1.14
CA TYR A 123 8.94 -10.59 -1.35
C TYR A 123 9.90 -9.47 -1.78
N ILE A 124 11.15 -9.54 -1.34
CA ILE A 124 12.19 -8.58 -1.69
C ILE A 124 12.54 -8.64 -3.18
N ASP A 125 12.68 -9.82 -3.75
CA ASP A 125 13.07 -9.97 -5.15
C ASP A 125 11.92 -9.55 -6.07
N PHE A 126 10.70 -9.94 -5.73
CA PHE A 126 9.51 -9.51 -6.45
C PHE A 126 9.33 -7.98 -6.41
N ARG A 127 9.53 -7.37 -5.25
CA ARG A 127 9.48 -5.92 -5.10
C ARG A 127 10.55 -5.23 -5.94
N ASN A 128 11.78 -5.74 -5.95
CA ASN A 128 12.88 -5.18 -6.71
C ASN A 128 12.64 -5.32 -8.22
N MET A 129 12.08 -6.43 -8.68
CA MET A 129 11.64 -6.60 -10.07
C MET A 129 10.60 -5.57 -10.46
N MET A 130 9.55 -5.38 -9.66
CA MET A 130 8.51 -4.39 -9.93
C MET A 130 9.06 -2.97 -10.01
N TYR A 131 9.97 -2.59 -9.11
CA TYR A 131 10.58 -1.25 -9.16
C TYR A 131 11.48 -1.05 -10.37
N ARG A 132 12.14 -2.09 -10.86
CA ARG A 132 12.93 -2.02 -12.09
C ARG A 132 12.05 -1.75 -13.32
N ASP A 133 10.86 -2.32 -13.36
CA ASP A 133 9.93 -2.17 -14.48
C ASP A 133 9.21 -0.81 -14.48
N TYR A 134 9.31 -0.04 -13.39
CA TYR A 134 8.78 1.33 -13.27
C TYR A 134 9.86 2.42 -13.46
N ALA A 135 11.12 2.05 -13.60
CA ALA A 135 12.23 2.98 -13.83
C ALA A 135 12.44 3.24 -15.33
#